data_4a1de1cb4f39e9b57f9add190f40c29e
#
_entry.id   4a1de1cb4f39e9b57f9add190f40c29e
#
_cell.length_a   1.000
_cell.length_b   1.000
_cell.length_c   1.000
_cell.angle_alpha   90.00
_cell.angle_beta   90.00
_cell.angle_gamma   90.00
#
_symmetry.space_group_name_H-M   'P 1'
#
loop_
_entity.id
_entity.type
_entity.pdbx_description
1 polymer ?
#
loop_
_entity_poly.entity_id
_entity_poly.type
_entity_poly.pdbx_seq_one_letter_code
_entity_poly.pdbx_strand_id
1 'polypeptide(L)'
;MSNKKMLTVLLVSLLAIRLGAQDSIPSFVKDSLDVYTNRALQQWQLPGAAVCIIKNGRVVLMKGYGLKEMNGTDKVDENTLFMIGSNSKAFTATALAMLDNEKKLSLDDKVTKWIPEFKLDNTAAGEQAIIRDLLCHRLGFQTFQGDFTYWTSNLSRREVIEKMSHIKAMYPFRTNWGYTNAAFLTAGEIIPKVTGMQWEDFIKEKIFVPLGMNNTLALSKDYPAANNKCEPHTIYNGKLVKIPYCQIDNLAPAGSISSSVNDMSKWVMMQLNNGKLDGKQIIPSQAIAQTRRPHSILGDGGHIFNKGHFALYGLGWFLEEYSGRKIVSHTGGVNGFVTSVTLVPEENLGIIVFTNTDQNSFYEALKWEILDAYLGNPYRNYSQVYLGFASSQNNSEAKKDKALQDSVALHPATSLPLAAYTGHYFNNLYGDMNVVMENSELRMKFSHHPNMYAKLEALGGNRFYVSFSDPIFSKAVFPFKVENGKVTGVTVKVADFVEYNPYEFVKK
;
A
#
# COMPACT_ATOMS: atom_id res chain seq x y z
N MET A 1 59.97 4.88 -32.64
CA MET A 1 58.87 5.88 -32.62
C MET A 1 57.50 5.32 -33.02
N SER A 2 57.33 4.00 -33.12
CA SER A 2 56.09 3.39 -33.68
C SER A 2 55.04 2.98 -32.63
N ASN A 3 55.46 2.54 -31.43
CA ASN A 3 54.54 1.92 -30.48
C ASN A 3 53.69 2.91 -29.63
N LYS A 4 54.12 4.17 -29.46
CA LYS A 4 53.37 5.17 -28.70
C LYS A 4 52.15 5.74 -29.47
N LYS A 5 52.26 5.85 -30.81
CA LYS A 5 51.15 6.34 -31.66
C LYS A 5 50.03 5.32 -31.82
N MET A 6 50.37 4.03 -31.80
CA MET A 6 49.35 2.95 -31.91
C MET A 6 48.55 2.79 -30.62
N LEU A 7 49.16 3.01 -29.44
CA LEU A 7 48.46 2.95 -28.16
C LEU A 7 47.51 4.13 -27.97
N THR A 8 47.84 5.31 -28.46
CA THR A 8 46.97 6.51 -28.36
C THR A 8 45.73 6.40 -29.27
N VAL A 9 45.88 5.81 -30.45
CA VAL A 9 44.77 5.58 -31.39
C VAL A 9 43.82 4.50 -30.83
N LEU A 10 44.33 3.46 -30.16
CA LEU A 10 43.48 2.44 -29.54
C LEU A 10 42.72 2.99 -28.30
N LEU A 11 43.33 3.89 -27.50
CA LEU A 11 42.65 4.53 -26.39
C LEU A 11 41.56 5.51 -26.84
N VAL A 12 41.77 6.24 -27.91
CA VAL A 12 40.77 7.18 -28.46
C VAL A 12 39.59 6.41 -29.10
N SER A 13 39.85 5.27 -29.75
CA SER A 13 38.76 4.43 -30.30
C SER A 13 37.97 3.72 -29.21
N LEU A 14 38.56 3.34 -28.07
CA LEU A 14 37.85 2.81 -26.90
C LEU A 14 37.02 3.86 -26.15
N LEU A 15 37.48 5.13 -26.14
CA LEU A 15 36.65 6.24 -25.61
C LEU A 15 35.47 6.61 -26.56
N ALA A 16 35.68 6.55 -27.87
CA ALA A 16 34.65 6.87 -28.86
C ALA A 16 33.49 5.82 -28.87
N ILE A 17 33.78 4.56 -28.53
CA ILE A 17 32.77 3.50 -28.48
C ILE A 17 31.87 3.66 -27.23
N ARG A 18 32.30 4.36 -26.17
CA ARG A 18 31.42 4.66 -25.01
C ARG A 18 30.51 5.88 -25.21
N LEU A 19 30.67 6.67 -26.23
CA LEU A 19 29.88 7.88 -26.54
C LEU A 19 28.71 7.63 -27.49
N GLY A 20 28.49 6.40 -27.96
CA GLY A 20 27.53 6.09 -28.99
C GLY A 20 26.41 5.10 -28.63
N ALA A 21 26.34 4.60 -27.43
CA ALA A 21 25.18 3.87 -26.95
C ALA A 21 24.15 4.88 -26.45
N GLN A 22 23.50 5.57 -27.39
CA GLN A 22 22.23 6.22 -27.10
C GLN A 22 21.30 5.10 -26.64
N ASP A 23 20.91 5.09 -25.33
CA ASP A 23 19.99 4.10 -24.78
C ASP A 23 18.75 4.04 -25.67
N SER A 24 18.68 3.03 -26.52
CA SER A 24 17.51 2.84 -27.39
C SER A 24 16.33 2.51 -26.50
N ILE A 25 15.26 3.27 -26.64
CA ILE A 25 14.00 2.94 -25.97
C ILE A 25 13.58 1.55 -26.45
N PRO A 26 13.34 0.56 -25.57
CA PRO A 26 12.93 -0.78 -25.97
C PRO A 26 11.68 -0.73 -26.86
N SER A 27 11.62 -1.61 -27.86
CA SER A 27 10.49 -1.67 -28.80
C SER A 27 9.14 -1.85 -28.11
N PHE A 28 9.08 -2.63 -27.03
CA PHE A 28 7.86 -2.73 -26.23
C PHE A 28 7.38 -1.35 -25.75
N VAL A 29 8.27 -0.54 -25.17
CA VAL A 29 7.92 0.79 -24.65
C VAL A 29 7.56 1.76 -25.76
N LYS A 30 8.31 1.71 -26.88
CA LYS A 30 8.14 2.63 -28.00
C LYS A 30 6.91 2.33 -28.85
N ASP A 31 6.69 1.03 -29.16
CA ASP A 31 5.78 0.64 -30.23
C ASP A 31 4.54 -0.13 -29.72
N SER A 32 4.57 -0.70 -28.51
CA SER A 32 3.56 -1.64 -28.03
C SER A 32 2.87 -1.24 -26.75
N LEU A 33 3.48 -0.41 -25.90
CA LEU A 33 2.99 -0.08 -24.55
C LEU A 33 1.58 0.53 -24.56
N ASP A 34 1.29 1.42 -25.52
CA ASP A 34 -0.02 2.05 -25.65
C ASP A 34 -1.12 1.01 -25.95
N VAL A 35 -0.87 0.13 -26.90
CA VAL A 35 -1.83 -0.93 -27.28
C VAL A 35 -2.00 -1.91 -26.12
N TYR A 36 -0.90 -2.29 -25.46
CA TYR A 36 -0.92 -3.18 -24.30
C TYR A 36 -1.74 -2.60 -23.16
N THR A 37 -1.49 -1.33 -22.80
CA THR A 37 -2.20 -0.64 -21.72
C THR A 37 -3.68 -0.47 -22.03
N ASN A 38 -4.05 0.02 -23.22
CA ASN A 38 -5.45 0.22 -23.57
C ASN A 38 -6.25 -1.10 -23.61
N ARG A 39 -5.65 -2.20 -24.05
CA ARG A 39 -6.25 -3.53 -23.98
C ARG A 39 -6.45 -3.97 -22.53
N ALA A 40 -5.46 -3.75 -21.68
CA ALA A 40 -5.52 -4.12 -20.26
C ALA A 40 -6.59 -3.32 -19.50
N LEU A 41 -6.79 -2.02 -19.80
CA LEU A 41 -7.88 -1.25 -19.18
C LEU A 41 -9.23 -1.96 -19.36
N GLN A 42 -9.51 -2.49 -20.55
CA GLN A 42 -10.75 -3.22 -20.82
C GLN A 42 -10.81 -4.57 -20.10
N GLN A 43 -9.72 -5.35 -20.17
CA GLN A 43 -9.66 -6.71 -19.61
C GLN A 43 -9.75 -6.71 -18.08
N TRP A 44 -9.14 -5.72 -17.42
CA TRP A 44 -9.13 -5.57 -15.97
C TRP A 44 -10.28 -4.70 -15.43
N GLN A 45 -11.18 -4.21 -16.29
CA GLN A 45 -12.23 -3.26 -15.92
C GLN A 45 -11.67 -2.00 -15.22
N LEU A 46 -10.55 -1.48 -15.72
CA LEU A 46 -9.92 -0.28 -15.17
C LEU A 46 -10.49 0.96 -15.87
N PRO A 47 -11.08 1.94 -15.12
CA PRO A 47 -11.47 3.20 -15.73
C PRO A 47 -10.27 3.95 -16.31
N GLY A 48 -9.18 4.04 -15.55
CA GLY A 48 -8.00 4.76 -15.97
C GLY A 48 -6.71 4.34 -15.29
N ALA A 49 -5.60 4.75 -15.89
CA ALA A 49 -4.25 4.56 -15.38
C ALA A 49 -3.35 5.74 -15.78
N ALA A 50 -2.26 5.93 -15.03
CA ALA A 50 -1.18 6.83 -15.41
C ALA A 50 0.16 6.11 -15.29
N VAL A 51 1.04 6.31 -16.28
CA VAL A 51 2.34 5.63 -16.37
C VAL A 51 3.44 6.65 -16.60
N CYS A 52 4.56 6.51 -15.87
CA CYS A 52 5.77 7.25 -16.16
C CYS A 52 6.99 6.32 -16.13
N ILE A 53 7.86 6.47 -17.13
CA ILE A 53 9.12 5.75 -17.26
C ILE A 53 10.25 6.77 -17.30
N ILE A 54 11.22 6.59 -16.43
CA ILE A 54 12.41 7.44 -16.31
C ILE A 54 13.63 6.59 -16.62
N LYS A 55 14.50 7.06 -17.52
CA LYS A 55 15.78 6.41 -17.82
C LYS A 55 16.87 7.47 -17.90
N ASN A 56 17.98 7.22 -17.21
CA ASN A 56 19.16 8.11 -17.21
C ASN A 56 18.85 9.58 -16.87
N GLY A 57 17.97 9.77 -15.86
CA GLY A 57 17.57 11.09 -15.36
C GLY A 57 16.61 11.85 -16.29
N ARG A 58 16.02 11.19 -17.28
CA ARG A 58 15.07 11.79 -18.24
C ARG A 58 13.76 10.99 -18.26
N VAL A 59 12.66 11.70 -18.39
CA VAL A 59 11.36 11.09 -18.67
C VAL A 59 11.36 10.56 -20.10
N VAL A 60 11.19 9.25 -20.25
CA VAL A 60 11.10 8.55 -21.55
C VAL A 60 9.64 8.47 -22.00
N LEU A 61 8.73 8.23 -21.06
CA LEU A 61 7.29 8.18 -21.27
C LEU A 61 6.60 8.75 -20.02
N MET A 62 5.59 9.59 -20.24
CA MET A 62 4.69 10.07 -19.18
C MET A 62 3.32 10.28 -19.82
N LYS A 63 2.33 9.46 -19.38
CA LYS A 63 1.03 9.44 -20.06
C LYS A 63 -0.09 8.94 -19.17
N GLY A 64 -1.26 9.59 -19.30
CA GLY A 64 -2.53 9.08 -18.81
C GLY A 64 -3.25 8.20 -19.85
N TYR A 65 -4.02 7.23 -19.38
CA TYR A 65 -4.82 6.31 -20.15
C TYR A 65 -6.22 6.21 -19.55
N GLY A 66 -7.24 6.07 -20.40
CA GLY A 66 -8.63 5.92 -19.98
C GLY A 66 -9.22 7.17 -19.32
N LEU A 67 -10.11 6.98 -18.36
CA LEU A 67 -10.97 7.98 -17.77
C LEU A 67 -10.71 8.14 -16.27
N LYS A 68 -10.94 9.35 -15.76
CA LYS A 68 -10.86 9.64 -14.32
C LYS A 68 -11.96 8.92 -13.52
N GLU A 69 -13.08 8.65 -14.16
CA GLU A 69 -14.26 8.01 -13.58
C GLU A 69 -14.92 7.07 -14.58
N MET A 70 -15.47 5.95 -14.11
CA MET A 70 -16.31 5.08 -14.94
C MET A 70 -17.51 5.86 -15.50
N ASN A 71 -17.83 5.66 -16.77
CA ASN A 71 -18.91 6.36 -17.49
C ASN A 71 -18.76 7.89 -17.56
N GLY A 72 -17.62 8.45 -17.15
CA GLY A 72 -17.29 9.86 -17.32
C GLY A 72 -16.76 10.18 -18.72
N THR A 73 -16.37 11.43 -18.90
CA THR A 73 -15.77 11.93 -20.17
C THR A 73 -14.34 12.42 -19.97
N ASP A 74 -13.96 12.76 -18.75
CA ASP A 74 -12.68 13.34 -18.42
C ASP A 74 -11.57 12.29 -18.47
N LYS A 75 -10.57 12.57 -19.31
CA LYS A 75 -9.43 11.67 -19.48
C LYS A 75 -8.40 11.85 -18.38
N VAL A 76 -7.74 10.76 -18.02
CA VAL A 76 -6.53 10.81 -17.20
C VAL A 76 -5.40 11.45 -18.00
N ASP A 77 -4.66 12.36 -17.36
CA ASP A 77 -3.43 12.97 -17.86
C ASP A 77 -2.27 12.78 -16.87
N GLU A 78 -1.10 13.30 -17.20
CA GLU A 78 0.11 13.18 -16.38
C GLU A 78 0.03 13.94 -15.04
N ASN A 79 -0.88 14.90 -14.93
CA ASN A 79 -1.11 15.72 -13.73
C ASN A 79 -2.30 15.26 -12.90
N THR A 80 -3.03 14.25 -13.37
CA THR A 80 -4.17 13.70 -12.64
C THR A 80 -3.71 13.05 -11.34
N LEU A 81 -4.32 13.43 -10.23
CA LEU A 81 -4.02 12.90 -8.91
C LEU A 81 -4.64 11.51 -8.70
N PHE A 82 -3.86 10.66 -8.05
CA PHE A 82 -4.26 9.37 -7.51
C PHE A 82 -3.86 9.33 -6.04
N MET A 83 -4.62 8.67 -5.20
CA MET A 83 -4.16 8.33 -3.85
C MET A 83 -3.08 7.25 -3.98
N ILE A 84 -1.85 7.56 -3.54
CA ILE A 84 -0.70 6.66 -3.76
C ILE A 84 -0.48 5.66 -2.64
N GLY A 85 -1.34 5.69 -1.61
CA GLY A 85 -1.34 4.71 -0.53
C GLY A 85 0.03 4.57 0.13
N SER A 86 0.43 3.34 0.34
CA SER A 86 1.67 2.99 1.06
C SER A 86 2.98 3.46 0.39
N ASN A 87 2.95 3.99 -0.84
CA ASN A 87 4.10 4.74 -1.36
C ASN A 87 4.46 5.94 -0.46
N SER A 88 3.54 6.42 0.38
CA SER A 88 3.75 7.44 1.42
C SER A 88 4.84 7.05 2.43
N LYS A 89 5.01 5.75 2.69
CA LYS A 89 6.01 5.24 3.65
C LYS A 89 7.44 5.61 3.28
N ALA A 90 7.75 5.65 2.00
CA ALA A 90 9.06 6.06 1.52
C ALA A 90 9.37 7.54 1.86
N PHE A 91 8.36 8.40 1.84
CA PHE A 91 8.49 9.81 2.24
C PHE A 91 8.73 9.93 3.75
N THR A 92 7.94 9.23 4.56
CA THR A 92 8.10 9.20 6.02
C THR A 92 9.48 8.68 6.44
N ALA A 93 9.92 7.58 5.86
CA ALA A 93 11.23 7.01 6.14
C ALA A 93 12.37 7.96 5.71
N THR A 94 12.23 8.61 4.55
CA THR A 94 13.20 9.59 4.07
C THR A 94 13.25 10.81 4.99
N ALA A 95 12.10 11.32 5.45
CA ALA A 95 12.04 12.44 6.38
C ALA A 95 12.79 12.14 7.69
N LEU A 96 12.58 10.96 8.28
CA LEU A 96 13.29 10.53 9.49
C LEU A 96 14.78 10.28 9.24
N ALA A 97 15.16 9.74 8.07
CA ALA A 97 16.56 9.59 7.69
C ALA A 97 17.27 10.94 7.45
N MET A 98 16.54 11.97 7.01
CA MET A 98 17.07 13.34 6.94
C MET A 98 17.37 13.88 8.35
N LEU A 99 16.43 13.72 9.28
CA LEU A 99 16.60 14.16 10.66
C LEU A 99 17.75 13.41 11.37
N ASP A 100 17.94 12.12 11.08
CA ASP A 100 19.07 11.32 11.55
C ASP A 100 20.41 11.86 10.96
N ASN A 101 20.43 12.18 9.68
CA ASN A 101 21.61 12.77 9.04
C ASN A 101 21.94 14.16 9.61
N GLU A 102 20.94 14.95 9.98
CA GLU A 102 21.06 16.25 10.65
C GLU A 102 21.41 16.13 12.15
N LYS A 103 21.51 14.91 12.70
CA LYS A 103 21.76 14.64 14.11
C LYS A 103 20.69 15.18 15.08
N LYS A 104 19.48 15.42 14.57
CA LYS A 104 18.34 15.85 15.39
C LYS A 104 17.69 14.68 16.14
N LEU A 105 17.81 13.48 15.59
CA LEU A 105 17.46 12.20 16.21
C LEU A 105 18.47 11.14 15.78
N SER A 106 18.36 9.92 16.34
CA SER A 106 18.95 8.71 15.77
C SER A 106 17.84 7.73 15.39
N LEU A 107 17.90 7.09 14.23
CA LEU A 107 16.99 5.99 13.89
C LEU A 107 17.11 4.82 14.89
N ASP A 108 18.18 4.78 15.68
CA ASP A 108 18.38 3.82 16.77
C ASP A 108 17.93 4.35 18.16
N ASP A 109 17.38 5.58 18.21
CA ASP A 109 16.70 6.07 19.40
C ASP A 109 15.49 5.17 19.74
N LYS A 110 15.29 4.91 21.03
CA LYS A 110 14.09 4.26 21.55
C LYS A 110 12.84 5.08 21.19
N VAL A 111 11.77 4.42 20.78
CA VAL A 111 10.49 5.07 20.50
C VAL A 111 10.00 5.85 21.73
N THR A 112 10.13 5.26 22.92
CA THR A 112 9.75 5.86 24.21
C THR A 112 10.51 7.14 24.57
N LYS A 113 11.67 7.42 23.96
CA LYS A 113 12.38 8.71 24.11
C LYS A 113 11.55 9.87 23.54
N TRP A 114 10.83 9.64 22.46
CA TRP A 114 10.07 10.65 21.74
C TRP A 114 8.56 10.58 22.01
N ILE A 115 8.03 9.38 22.23
CA ILE A 115 6.64 9.07 22.56
C ILE A 115 6.64 8.24 23.86
N PRO A 116 6.72 8.88 25.05
CA PRO A 116 6.83 8.17 26.33
C PRO A 116 5.68 7.23 26.63
N GLU A 117 4.49 7.51 26.06
CA GLU A 117 3.28 6.69 26.19
C GLU A 117 3.26 5.45 25.28
N PHE A 118 4.21 5.31 24.36
CA PHE A 118 4.28 4.16 23.46
C PHE A 118 4.46 2.84 24.23
N LYS A 119 3.56 1.91 23.99
CA LYS A 119 3.55 0.58 24.61
C LYS A 119 3.17 -0.49 23.59
N LEU A 120 3.72 -1.68 23.79
CA LEU A 120 3.27 -2.91 23.15
C LEU A 120 2.75 -3.88 24.21
N ASP A 121 1.94 -4.88 23.82
CA ASP A 121 1.46 -5.94 24.72
C ASP A 121 2.66 -6.62 25.44
N ASN A 122 3.73 -6.90 24.72
CA ASN A 122 5.01 -7.27 25.31
C ASN A 122 5.76 -6.02 25.78
N THR A 123 5.72 -5.72 27.08
CA THR A 123 6.35 -4.53 27.69
C THR A 123 7.84 -4.43 27.36
N ALA A 124 8.59 -5.53 27.43
CA ALA A 124 10.03 -5.53 27.13
C ALA A 124 10.30 -5.20 25.65
N ALA A 125 9.45 -5.64 24.72
CA ALA A 125 9.54 -5.25 23.31
C ALA A 125 9.24 -3.75 23.14
N GLY A 126 8.21 -3.22 23.81
CA GLY A 126 7.88 -1.79 23.77
C GLY A 126 9.02 -0.90 24.26
N GLU A 127 9.67 -1.27 25.37
CA GLU A 127 10.82 -0.54 25.95
C GLU A 127 12.10 -0.62 25.08
N GLN A 128 12.24 -1.67 24.29
CA GLN A 128 13.40 -1.89 23.41
C GLN A 128 13.20 -1.41 21.99
N ALA A 129 11.95 -1.15 21.58
CA ALA A 129 11.64 -0.72 20.23
C ALA A 129 12.33 0.59 19.89
N ILE A 130 13.01 0.62 18.73
CA ILE A 130 13.67 1.80 18.17
C ILE A 130 12.93 2.27 16.90
N ILE A 131 13.16 3.50 16.49
CA ILE A 131 12.51 4.09 15.30
C ILE A 131 12.68 3.18 14.06
N ARG A 132 13.86 2.60 13.90
CA ARG A 132 14.16 1.66 12.80
C ARG A 132 13.25 0.44 12.80
N ASP A 133 12.88 -0.11 13.97
CA ASP A 133 11.98 -1.26 14.08
C ASP A 133 10.59 -0.96 13.54
N LEU A 134 10.10 0.28 13.76
CA LEU A 134 8.84 0.77 13.22
C LEU A 134 8.88 0.81 11.69
N LEU A 135 9.96 1.36 11.13
CA LEU A 135 10.12 1.60 9.69
C LEU A 135 10.46 0.35 8.86
N CYS A 136 10.88 -0.74 9.49
CA CYS A 136 11.18 -2.00 8.81
C CYS A 136 10.26 -3.15 9.22
N HIS A 137 9.14 -2.87 9.92
CA HIS A 137 8.08 -3.83 10.22
C HIS A 137 8.53 -5.07 10.99
N ARG A 138 9.31 -4.90 12.08
CA ARG A 138 9.80 -6.04 12.87
C ARG A 138 9.41 -6.00 14.36
N LEU A 139 8.19 -5.50 14.64
CA LEU A 139 7.66 -5.44 16.01
C LEU A 139 7.12 -6.78 16.53
N GLY A 140 7.06 -7.82 15.68
CA GLY A 140 6.51 -9.13 16.03
C GLY A 140 5.03 -9.30 15.66
N PHE A 141 4.40 -8.32 15.03
CA PHE A 141 3.04 -8.43 14.53
C PHE A 141 2.99 -9.23 13.23
N GLN A 142 1.83 -9.82 12.93
CA GLN A 142 1.52 -10.32 11.59
C GLN A 142 1.15 -9.14 10.68
N THR A 143 1.33 -9.32 9.37
CA THR A 143 0.90 -8.32 8.37
C THR A 143 -0.57 -7.94 8.54
N PHE A 144 -0.85 -6.64 8.59
CA PHE A 144 -2.15 -6.02 8.79
C PHE A 144 -2.86 -6.36 10.12
N GLN A 145 -2.16 -6.92 11.09
CA GLN A 145 -2.75 -7.24 12.38
C GLN A 145 -3.20 -5.97 13.11
N GLY A 146 -4.52 -5.87 13.36
CA GLY A 146 -5.15 -4.72 14.01
C GLY A 146 -5.61 -3.61 13.06
N ASP A 147 -5.34 -3.70 11.76
CA ASP A 147 -5.61 -2.62 10.81
C ASP A 147 -7.10 -2.29 10.67
N PHE A 148 -8.02 -3.24 10.88
CA PHE A 148 -9.45 -2.95 10.88
C PHE A 148 -9.84 -1.88 11.92
N THR A 149 -9.17 -1.84 13.07
CA THR A 149 -9.40 -0.80 14.08
C THR A 149 -9.12 0.60 13.56
N TYR A 150 -8.12 0.75 12.69
CA TYR A 150 -7.58 2.04 12.25
C TYR A 150 -8.09 2.46 10.88
N TRP A 151 -8.34 1.50 9.99
CA TRP A 151 -8.64 1.76 8.58
C TRP A 151 -9.98 2.45 8.41
N THR A 152 -9.98 3.66 7.87
CA THR A 152 -11.17 4.52 7.70
C THR A 152 -11.97 4.74 8.99
N SER A 153 -11.31 4.65 10.15
CA SER A 153 -11.95 4.82 11.45
C SER A 153 -11.95 6.28 11.92
N ASN A 154 -12.73 6.57 12.97
CA ASN A 154 -12.80 7.88 13.62
C ASN A 154 -11.75 8.08 14.71
N LEU A 155 -10.80 7.13 14.88
CA LEU A 155 -9.72 7.25 15.86
C LEU A 155 -8.74 8.35 15.47
N SER A 156 -8.28 9.10 16.45
CA SER A 156 -7.14 10.01 16.31
C SER A 156 -5.82 9.24 16.18
N ARG A 157 -4.77 9.88 15.65
CA ARG A 157 -3.42 9.32 15.56
C ARG A 157 -2.90 8.82 16.92
N ARG A 158 -3.18 9.58 17.98
CA ARG A 158 -2.80 9.20 19.35
C ARG A 158 -3.51 7.92 19.80
N GLU A 159 -4.81 7.82 19.62
CA GLU A 159 -5.58 6.62 19.99
C GLU A 159 -5.12 5.39 19.21
N VAL A 160 -4.75 5.55 17.94
CA VAL A 160 -4.16 4.45 17.14
C VAL A 160 -2.86 3.95 17.77
N ILE A 161 -1.97 4.86 18.20
CA ILE A 161 -0.70 4.50 18.85
C ILE A 161 -0.97 3.80 20.21
N GLU A 162 -1.89 4.33 21.00
CA GLU A 162 -2.27 3.73 22.30
C GLU A 162 -2.83 2.31 22.15
N LYS A 163 -3.66 2.08 21.08
CA LYS A 163 -4.24 0.77 20.81
C LYS A 163 -3.23 -0.29 20.37
N MET A 164 -2.03 0.07 19.91
CA MET A 164 -0.99 -0.91 19.61
C MET A 164 -0.61 -1.77 20.83
N SER A 165 -0.81 -1.28 22.04
CA SER A 165 -0.61 -2.03 23.30
C SER A 165 -1.58 -3.21 23.47
N HIS A 166 -2.68 -3.25 22.72
CA HIS A 166 -3.68 -4.31 22.78
C HIS A 166 -3.50 -5.36 21.66
N ILE A 167 -2.53 -5.16 20.76
CA ILE A 167 -2.21 -6.14 19.71
C ILE A 167 -1.28 -7.20 20.29
N LYS A 168 -1.78 -8.41 20.48
CA LYS A 168 -0.96 -9.54 20.89
C LYS A 168 -0.05 -9.97 19.73
N ALA A 169 1.27 -9.78 19.91
CA ALA A 169 2.25 -10.14 18.91
C ALA A 169 2.20 -11.64 18.57
N MET A 170 2.21 -11.96 17.28
CA MET A 170 2.21 -13.35 16.79
C MET A 170 3.60 -13.97 16.77
N TYR A 171 4.65 -13.15 16.72
CA TYR A 171 6.05 -13.56 16.64
C TYR A 171 6.89 -12.90 17.72
N PRO A 172 8.03 -13.48 18.10
CA PRO A 172 8.99 -12.82 18.96
C PRO A 172 9.48 -11.50 18.32
N PHE A 173 9.78 -10.53 19.15
CA PHE A 173 10.26 -9.22 18.74
C PHE A 173 11.52 -9.32 17.84
N ARG A 174 11.53 -8.62 16.72
CA ARG A 174 12.60 -8.57 15.71
C ARG A 174 12.88 -9.87 14.94
N THR A 175 12.10 -10.93 15.09
CA THR A 175 12.37 -12.21 14.41
C THR A 175 11.70 -12.32 13.04
N ASN A 176 10.52 -11.75 12.88
CA ASN A 176 9.72 -11.83 11.66
C ASN A 176 9.35 -10.45 11.16
N TRP A 177 9.24 -10.33 9.85
CA TRP A 177 8.64 -9.20 9.20
C TRP A 177 7.11 -9.33 9.27
N GLY A 178 6.44 -8.22 9.61
CA GLY A 178 4.98 -8.15 9.63
C GLY A 178 4.52 -6.73 9.39
N TYR A 179 3.96 -6.48 8.21
CA TYR A 179 3.61 -5.14 7.73
C TYR A 179 2.57 -4.47 8.64
N THR A 180 2.93 -3.32 9.22
CA THR A 180 2.12 -2.65 10.26
C THR A 180 1.98 -1.17 9.93
N ASN A 181 0.77 -0.71 9.57
CA ASN A 181 0.50 0.69 9.26
C ASN A 181 0.64 1.59 10.50
N ALA A 182 0.14 1.16 11.66
CA ALA A 182 0.26 1.90 12.91
C ALA A 182 1.72 2.14 13.34
N ALA A 183 2.68 1.26 12.97
CA ALA A 183 4.10 1.48 13.22
C ALA A 183 4.64 2.67 12.39
N PHE A 184 4.26 2.80 11.13
CA PHE A 184 4.63 3.96 10.32
C PHE A 184 3.96 5.26 10.77
N LEU A 185 2.71 5.18 11.23
CA LEU A 185 2.08 6.31 11.92
C LEU A 185 2.93 6.74 13.13
N THR A 186 3.26 5.79 14.01
CA THR A 186 4.07 6.05 15.22
C THR A 186 5.42 6.70 14.86
N ALA A 187 6.08 6.20 13.83
CA ALA A 187 7.33 6.79 13.34
C ALA A 187 7.13 8.22 12.83
N GLY A 188 6.06 8.49 12.08
CA GLY A 188 5.73 9.84 11.59
C GLY A 188 5.43 10.83 12.71
N GLU A 189 4.78 10.39 13.79
CA GLU A 189 4.45 11.22 14.96
C GLU A 189 5.70 11.57 15.83
N ILE A 190 6.86 11.00 15.54
CA ILE A 190 8.14 11.45 16.11
C ILE A 190 8.59 12.78 15.48
N ILE A 191 8.26 13.05 14.21
CA ILE A 191 8.66 14.28 13.52
C ILE A 191 8.20 15.54 14.25
N PRO A 192 6.93 15.67 14.67
CA PRO A 192 6.49 16.82 15.49
C PRO A 192 7.26 16.98 16.79
N LYS A 193 7.64 15.88 17.44
CA LYS A 193 8.40 15.91 18.71
C LYS A 193 9.83 16.44 18.53
N VAL A 194 10.42 16.18 17.37
CA VAL A 194 11.79 16.61 17.03
C VAL A 194 11.84 18.03 16.48
N THR A 195 10.84 18.40 15.68
CA THR A 195 10.88 19.60 14.82
C THR A 195 9.89 20.69 15.19
N GLY A 196 8.84 20.36 15.94
CA GLY A 196 7.69 21.22 16.19
C GLY A 196 6.70 21.32 15.00
N MET A 197 7.01 20.69 13.87
CA MET A 197 6.16 20.69 12.66
C MET A 197 5.35 19.41 12.59
N GLN A 198 4.08 19.47 12.19
CA GLN A 198 3.30 18.28 11.89
C GLN A 198 3.95 17.52 10.74
N TRP A 199 3.72 16.19 10.67
CA TRP A 199 4.30 15.34 9.63
C TRP A 199 3.96 15.85 8.22
N GLU A 200 2.72 16.19 7.97
CA GLU A 200 2.23 16.72 6.70
C GLU A 200 2.92 18.03 6.28
N ASP A 201 3.14 18.93 7.23
CA ASP A 201 3.81 20.22 6.97
C ASP A 201 5.31 19.99 6.70
N PHE A 202 5.94 19.09 7.48
CA PHE A 202 7.35 18.75 7.31
C PHE A 202 7.63 18.16 5.92
N ILE A 203 6.87 17.14 5.49
CA ILE A 203 7.10 16.53 4.17
C ILE A 203 6.79 17.51 3.04
N LYS A 204 5.79 18.37 3.19
CA LYS A 204 5.47 19.42 2.22
C LYS A 204 6.63 20.41 2.09
N GLU A 205 7.10 20.96 3.21
CA GLU A 205 8.16 21.99 3.22
C GLU A 205 9.53 21.42 2.83
N LYS A 206 9.87 20.22 3.33
CA LYS A 206 11.23 19.68 3.18
C LYS A 206 11.41 18.75 1.98
N ILE A 207 10.30 18.24 1.41
CA ILE A 207 10.38 17.30 0.28
C ILE A 207 9.56 17.82 -0.92
N PHE A 208 8.25 18.08 -0.79
CA PHE A 208 7.42 18.41 -1.95
C PHE A 208 7.83 19.74 -2.58
N VAL A 209 7.94 20.80 -1.80
CA VAL A 209 8.29 22.13 -2.30
C VAL A 209 9.68 22.16 -2.94
N PRO A 210 10.75 21.62 -2.32
CA PRO A 210 12.08 21.60 -2.95
C PRO A 210 12.17 20.77 -4.22
N LEU A 211 11.31 19.75 -4.37
CA LEU A 211 11.21 18.93 -5.58
C LEU A 211 10.25 19.52 -6.63
N GLY A 212 9.51 20.58 -6.31
CA GLY A 212 8.48 21.14 -7.19
C GLY A 212 7.28 20.22 -7.40
N MET A 213 6.92 19.38 -6.40
CA MET A 213 5.75 18.50 -6.40
C MET A 213 4.50 19.29 -5.99
N ASN A 214 4.11 20.23 -6.83
CA ASN A 214 3.17 21.32 -6.47
C ASN A 214 1.71 20.86 -6.36
N ASN A 215 1.35 19.73 -6.99
CA ASN A 215 -0.01 19.18 -6.95
C ASN A 215 -0.16 18.06 -5.91
N THR A 216 0.94 17.63 -5.29
CA THR A 216 0.94 16.54 -4.32
C THR A 216 0.31 16.97 -3.00
N LEU A 217 -0.62 16.17 -2.50
CA LEU A 217 -1.34 16.38 -1.24
C LEU A 217 -0.82 15.42 -0.17
N ALA A 218 -0.59 15.94 1.03
CA ALA A 218 -0.12 15.11 2.14
C ALA A 218 -1.26 14.36 2.85
N LEU A 219 -2.45 14.93 2.89
CA LEU A 219 -3.59 14.40 3.64
C LEU A 219 -4.73 13.97 2.72
N SER A 220 -5.39 12.86 3.09
CA SER A 220 -6.53 12.33 2.34
C SER A 220 -7.75 13.25 2.36
N LYS A 221 -7.94 14.03 3.42
CA LYS A 221 -9.05 15.01 3.53
C LYS A 221 -9.02 16.10 2.45
N ASP A 222 -7.84 16.39 1.89
CA ASP A 222 -7.68 17.43 0.88
C ASP A 222 -7.99 16.94 -0.54
N TYR A 223 -8.00 15.62 -0.73
CA TYR A 223 -8.20 14.99 -2.04
C TYR A 223 -9.54 15.32 -2.70
N PRO A 224 -10.69 15.30 -1.99
CA PRO A 224 -11.99 15.60 -2.59
C PRO A 224 -12.07 17.01 -3.23
N ALA A 225 -11.33 17.97 -2.71
CA ALA A 225 -11.30 19.35 -3.22
C ALA A 225 -10.39 19.56 -4.44
N ALA A 226 -9.54 18.58 -4.80
CA ALA A 226 -8.66 18.70 -5.95
C ALA A 226 -9.43 18.68 -7.27
N ASN A 227 -9.06 19.56 -8.21
CA ASN A 227 -9.76 19.69 -9.48
C ASN A 227 -9.41 18.57 -10.47
N ASN A 228 -8.13 18.17 -10.56
CA ASN A 228 -7.66 17.14 -11.49
C ASN A 228 -7.30 15.86 -10.71
N LYS A 229 -8.30 15.01 -10.49
CA LYS A 229 -8.14 13.76 -9.72
C LYS A 229 -8.96 12.63 -10.32
N CYS A 230 -8.57 11.41 -10.05
CA CYS A 230 -9.37 10.22 -10.33
C CYS A 230 -10.42 9.96 -9.24
N GLU A 231 -11.54 9.39 -9.64
CA GLU A 231 -12.52 8.82 -8.72
C GLU A 231 -12.10 7.39 -8.31
N PRO A 232 -12.39 6.97 -7.07
CA PRO A 232 -12.05 5.64 -6.58
C PRO A 232 -13.07 4.60 -7.04
N HIS A 233 -12.60 3.42 -7.46
CA HIS A 233 -13.46 2.32 -7.89
C HIS A 233 -13.03 0.99 -7.29
N THR A 234 -14.00 0.11 -7.09
CA THR A 234 -13.76 -1.29 -6.71
C THR A 234 -14.63 -2.23 -7.55
N ILE A 235 -14.31 -3.53 -7.55
CA ILE A 235 -15.16 -4.55 -8.16
C ILE A 235 -15.98 -5.20 -7.04
N TYR A 236 -17.30 -4.95 -7.06
CA TYR A 236 -18.23 -5.54 -6.12
C TYR A 236 -19.28 -6.37 -6.84
N ASN A 237 -19.44 -7.63 -6.45
CA ASN A 237 -20.30 -8.60 -7.14
C ASN A 237 -20.01 -8.73 -8.65
N GLY A 238 -18.72 -8.71 -9.02
CA GLY A 238 -18.25 -8.80 -10.41
C GLY A 238 -18.48 -7.54 -11.25
N LYS A 239 -18.97 -6.45 -10.66
CA LYS A 239 -19.22 -5.17 -11.33
C LYS A 239 -18.31 -4.09 -10.79
N LEU A 240 -17.78 -3.28 -11.69
CA LEU A 240 -17.08 -2.06 -11.32
C LEU A 240 -18.08 -1.06 -10.71
N VAL A 241 -17.75 -0.53 -9.54
CA VAL A 241 -18.56 0.48 -8.83
C VAL A 241 -17.66 1.59 -8.30
N LYS A 242 -18.16 2.81 -8.33
CA LYS A 242 -17.54 3.95 -7.64
C LYS A 242 -17.80 3.83 -6.14
N ILE A 243 -16.81 4.16 -5.34
CA ILE A 243 -16.88 4.12 -3.87
C ILE A 243 -16.51 5.49 -3.27
N PRO A 244 -16.81 5.73 -1.99
CA PRO A 244 -16.36 6.94 -1.30
C PRO A 244 -14.83 7.07 -1.25
N TYR A 245 -14.34 8.31 -1.17
CA TYR A 245 -12.91 8.56 -0.95
C TYR A 245 -12.44 8.00 0.40
N CYS A 246 -11.29 7.35 0.37
CA CYS A 246 -10.66 6.81 1.57
C CYS A 246 -10.22 7.94 2.52
N GLN A 247 -10.66 7.90 3.77
CA GLN A 247 -10.25 8.82 4.82
C GLN A 247 -9.32 8.09 5.78
N ILE A 248 -8.01 8.34 5.64
CA ILE A 248 -6.96 7.66 6.42
C ILE A 248 -5.94 8.63 7.03
N ASP A 249 -6.34 9.85 7.38
CA ASP A 249 -5.43 10.84 7.97
C ASP A 249 -4.97 10.46 9.37
N ASN A 250 -5.69 9.57 10.03
CA ASN A 250 -5.25 8.92 11.26
C ASN A 250 -4.06 7.96 11.05
N LEU A 251 -3.81 7.54 9.82
CA LEU A 251 -2.65 6.75 9.38
C LEU A 251 -1.78 7.52 8.37
N ALA A 252 -1.85 8.87 8.32
CA ALA A 252 -1.26 9.67 7.26
C ALA A 252 0.20 9.32 6.92
N PRO A 253 1.12 9.18 7.89
CA PRO A 253 2.51 8.77 7.62
C PRO A 253 2.66 7.43 6.92
N ALA A 254 1.63 6.59 6.96
CA ALA A 254 1.62 5.27 6.34
C ALA A 254 0.99 5.25 4.95
N GLY A 255 0.06 6.21 4.61
CA GLY A 255 -0.71 5.98 3.40
C GLY A 255 -1.54 7.12 2.81
N SER A 256 -1.54 8.34 3.35
CA SER A 256 -2.49 9.40 2.95
C SER A 256 -2.09 10.22 1.73
N ILE A 257 -0.84 10.16 1.27
CA ILE A 257 -0.35 11.00 0.16
C ILE A 257 -1.15 10.72 -1.12
N SER A 258 -1.48 11.79 -1.83
CA SER A 258 -2.03 11.72 -3.18
C SER A 258 -1.12 12.49 -4.12
N SER A 259 -0.83 11.94 -5.29
CA SER A 259 0.11 12.55 -6.23
C SER A 259 -0.21 12.19 -7.69
N SER A 260 0.43 12.88 -8.62
CA SER A 260 0.42 12.59 -10.05
C SER A 260 1.71 11.90 -10.49
N VAL A 261 1.71 11.26 -11.67
CA VAL A 261 2.94 10.69 -12.21
C VAL A 261 3.96 11.77 -12.58
N ASN A 262 3.51 13.00 -12.89
CA ASN A 262 4.39 14.14 -13.13
C ASN A 262 5.14 14.52 -11.84
N ASP A 263 4.46 14.71 -10.71
CA ASP A 263 5.12 15.06 -9.44
C ASP A 263 5.99 13.89 -8.93
N MET A 264 5.48 12.66 -9.00
CA MET A 264 6.25 11.47 -8.60
C MET A 264 7.46 11.21 -9.49
N SER A 265 7.49 11.68 -10.74
CA SER A 265 8.69 11.58 -11.57
C SER A 265 9.89 12.33 -10.99
N LYS A 266 9.64 13.49 -10.38
CA LYS A 266 10.66 14.31 -9.71
C LYS A 266 11.20 13.60 -8.46
N TRP A 267 10.31 12.99 -7.67
CA TRP A 267 10.68 12.13 -6.55
C TRP A 267 11.55 10.94 -6.99
N VAL A 268 11.14 10.24 -8.05
CA VAL A 268 11.87 9.09 -8.59
C VAL A 268 13.23 9.50 -9.16
N MET A 269 13.31 10.59 -9.92
CA MET A 269 14.58 11.11 -10.43
C MET A 269 15.53 11.49 -9.30
N MET A 270 15.03 12.19 -8.27
CA MET A 270 15.82 12.53 -7.07
C MET A 270 16.30 11.26 -6.35
N GLN A 271 15.44 10.28 -6.21
CA GLN A 271 15.77 8.99 -5.61
C GLN A 271 16.87 8.26 -6.39
N LEU A 272 16.78 8.15 -7.70
CA LEU A 272 17.77 7.50 -8.57
C LEU A 272 19.12 8.24 -8.55
N ASN A 273 19.09 9.57 -8.42
CA ASN A 273 20.26 10.42 -8.43
C ASN A 273 20.80 10.74 -7.01
N ASN A 274 20.62 9.79 -6.07
CA ASN A 274 21.14 9.88 -4.70
C ASN A 274 20.83 11.22 -4.00
N GLY A 275 19.59 11.68 -4.13
CA GLY A 275 19.07 12.86 -3.46
C GLY A 275 19.21 14.16 -4.24
N LYS A 276 19.67 14.12 -5.50
CA LYS A 276 19.81 15.30 -6.37
C LYS A 276 18.68 15.39 -7.39
N LEU A 277 18.21 16.62 -7.62
CA LEU A 277 17.35 16.97 -8.74
C LEU A 277 17.92 18.23 -9.41
N ASP A 278 18.03 18.23 -10.74
CA ASP A 278 18.58 19.33 -11.55
C ASP A 278 19.94 19.84 -11.04
N GLY A 279 20.82 18.92 -10.65
CA GLY A 279 22.16 19.20 -10.12
C GLY A 279 22.20 19.65 -8.66
N LYS A 280 21.06 19.98 -8.04
CA LYS A 280 20.97 20.45 -6.66
C LYS A 280 20.73 19.26 -5.70
N GLN A 281 21.48 19.20 -4.60
CA GLN A 281 21.22 18.24 -3.52
C GLN A 281 19.99 18.69 -2.74
N ILE A 282 18.88 17.92 -2.84
CA ILE A 282 17.63 18.18 -2.13
C ILE A 282 17.57 17.37 -0.83
N ILE A 283 17.91 16.10 -0.91
CA ILE A 283 17.94 15.15 0.21
C ILE A 283 19.38 14.64 0.37
N PRO A 284 19.96 14.59 1.59
CA PRO A 284 21.30 14.05 1.78
C PRO A 284 21.44 12.63 1.20
N SER A 285 22.50 12.37 0.46
CA SER A 285 22.71 11.05 -0.18
C SER A 285 22.78 9.91 0.84
N GLN A 286 23.31 10.18 2.03
CA GLN A 286 23.32 9.21 3.13
C GLN A 286 21.92 8.84 3.61
N ALA A 287 20.99 9.79 3.67
CA ALA A 287 19.59 9.53 4.01
C ALA A 287 18.94 8.60 2.98
N ILE A 288 19.15 8.85 1.67
CA ILE A 288 18.69 7.96 0.60
C ILE A 288 19.29 6.56 0.73
N ALA A 289 20.60 6.46 0.91
CA ALA A 289 21.28 5.18 1.03
C ALA A 289 20.78 4.37 2.24
N GLN A 290 20.49 5.04 3.36
CA GLN A 290 20.04 4.42 4.60
C GLN A 290 18.65 3.78 4.44
N THR A 291 17.71 4.42 3.71
CA THR A 291 16.38 3.86 3.48
C THR A 291 16.40 2.58 2.65
N ARG A 292 17.44 2.35 1.85
CA ARG A 292 17.58 1.21 0.92
C ARG A 292 18.52 0.11 1.42
N ARG A 293 18.95 0.16 2.70
CA ARG A 293 19.66 -0.94 3.34
C ARG A 293 18.68 -2.01 3.77
N PRO A 294 19.01 -3.31 3.63
CA PRO A 294 18.20 -4.40 4.17
C PRO A 294 18.13 -4.34 5.70
N HIS A 295 16.93 -4.47 6.24
CA HIS A 295 16.67 -4.50 7.69
C HIS A 295 15.81 -5.68 8.11
N SER A 296 14.93 -6.15 7.25
CA SER A 296 14.08 -7.31 7.49
C SER A 296 14.14 -8.28 6.31
N ILE A 297 14.08 -9.57 6.62
CA ILE A 297 14.05 -10.65 5.64
C ILE A 297 12.59 -11.05 5.47
N LEU A 298 12.09 -11.10 4.22
CA LEU A 298 10.75 -11.53 3.88
C LEU A 298 10.70 -12.98 3.44
N GLY A 299 11.76 -13.48 2.86
CA GLY A 299 11.90 -14.85 2.35
C GLY A 299 12.92 -14.96 1.23
N ASP A 300 12.82 -16.04 0.49
CA ASP A 300 13.79 -16.41 -0.56
C ASP A 300 13.68 -15.52 -1.81
N GLY A 301 12.65 -14.72 -1.92
CA GLY A 301 12.38 -13.94 -3.13
C GLY A 301 12.11 -14.86 -4.32
N GLY A 302 11.08 -14.60 -5.06
CA GLY A 302 10.74 -15.38 -6.23
C GLY A 302 9.83 -14.62 -7.16
N HIS A 303 10.14 -14.72 -8.45
CA HIS A 303 9.26 -14.24 -9.49
C HIS A 303 8.90 -15.41 -10.40
N ILE A 304 7.68 -15.41 -10.97
CA ILE A 304 7.17 -16.56 -11.74
C ILE A 304 8.07 -16.95 -12.93
N PHE A 305 8.85 -16.03 -13.46
CA PHE A 305 9.73 -16.25 -14.62
C PHE A 305 11.22 -16.05 -14.33
N ASN A 306 11.58 -15.60 -13.13
CA ASN A 306 12.96 -15.35 -12.76
C ASN A 306 13.20 -15.75 -11.30
N LYS A 307 14.32 -16.38 -11.04
CA LYS A 307 14.68 -16.76 -9.68
C LYS A 307 15.37 -15.59 -9.01
N GLY A 308 14.74 -15.03 -7.99
CA GLY A 308 15.39 -14.18 -7.02
C GLY A 308 15.96 -15.03 -5.87
N HIS A 309 16.97 -14.50 -5.17
CA HIS A 309 17.55 -15.16 -4.01
C HIS A 309 17.03 -14.59 -2.69
N PHE A 310 16.60 -13.32 -2.69
CA PHE A 310 16.20 -12.63 -1.47
C PHE A 310 15.04 -11.68 -1.73
N ALA A 311 14.04 -11.71 -0.84
CA ALA A 311 13.06 -10.66 -0.65
C ALA A 311 13.32 -10.02 0.73
N LEU A 312 13.58 -8.72 0.73
CA LEU A 312 14.02 -7.97 1.89
C LEU A 312 13.19 -6.68 2.03
N TYR A 313 13.23 -6.07 3.21
CA TYR A 313 12.66 -4.75 3.43
C TYR A 313 13.68 -3.79 4.03
N GLY A 314 13.76 -2.59 3.47
CA GLY A 314 14.53 -1.48 3.96
C GLY A 314 13.73 -0.64 4.96
N LEU A 315 13.82 0.70 4.84
CA LEU A 315 12.97 1.64 5.55
C LEU A 315 11.97 2.23 4.55
N GLY A 316 10.76 1.68 4.51
CA GLY A 316 9.71 2.09 3.58
C GLY A 316 9.92 1.63 2.13
N TRP A 317 10.75 0.62 1.89
CA TRP A 317 11.03 0.06 0.57
C TRP A 317 11.16 -1.45 0.61
N PHE A 318 10.50 -2.15 -0.30
CA PHE A 318 10.82 -3.53 -0.67
C PHE A 318 12.12 -3.55 -1.47
N LEU A 319 12.93 -4.57 -1.22
CA LEU A 319 14.21 -4.79 -1.87
C LEU A 319 14.24 -6.22 -2.40
N GLU A 320 14.42 -6.37 -3.71
CA GLU A 320 14.43 -7.65 -4.39
C GLU A 320 15.63 -7.73 -5.33
N GLU A 321 16.01 -8.93 -5.69
CA GLU A 321 16.91 -9.20 -6.80
C GLU A 321 16.09 -9.67 -8.00
N TYR A 322 16.34 -9.09 -9.16
CA TYR A 322 15.74 -9.52 -10.43
C TYR A 322 16.74 -9.36 -11.56
N SER A 323 17.03 -10.47 -12.29
CA SER A 323 18.02 -10.49 -13.39
C SER A 323 19.37 -9.88 -13.04
N GLY A 324 19.87 -10.15 -11.82
CA GLY A 324 21.13 -9.60 -11.32
C GLY A 324 21.10 -8.10 -11.04
N ARG A 325 19.93 -7.51 -10.85
CA ARG A 325 19.77 -6.10 -10.49
C ARG A 325 19.00 -5.98 -9.18
N LYS A 326 19.36 -4.97 -8.41
CA LYS A 326 18.59 -4.59 -7.21
C LYS A 326 17.34 -3.81 -7.61
N ILE A 327 16.19 -4.34 -7.28
CA ILE A 327 14.91 -3.65 -7.41
C ILE A 327 14.58 -3.02 -6.06
N VAL A 328 14.30 -1.73 -6.06
CA VAL A 328 13.81 -0.97 -4.91
C VAL A 328 12.41 -0.50 -5.24
N SER A 329 11.40 -1.02 -4.57
CA SER A 329 10.03 -0.72 -4.94
C SER A 329 9.12 -0.55 -3.73
N HIS A 330 7.99 0.09 -3.93
CA HIS A 330 6.85 0.01 -3.04
C HIS A 330 5.56 0.08 -3.84
N THR A 331 4.54 -0.63 -3.37
CA THR A 331 3.18 -0.51 -3.88
C THR A 331 2.33 0.29 -2.92
N GLY A 332 1.22 0.82 -3.39
CA GLY A 332 0.25 1.51 -2.56
C GLY A 332 -1.14 1.01 -2.86
N GLY A 333 -1.86 0.56 -1.83
CA GLY A 333 -3.27 0.22 -1.91
C GLY A 333 -4.05 1.09 -0.92
N VAL A 334 -5.11 1.70 -1.40
CA VAL A 334 -6.18 2.33 -0.61
C VAL A 334 -7.50 2.09 -1.33
N ASN A 335 -8.62 2.34 -0.65
CA ASN A 335 -9.95 2.16 -1.24
C ASN A 335 -10.02 2.81 -2.63
N GLY A 336 -10.19 2.00 -3.66
CA GLY A 336 -10.34 2.44 -5.03
C GLY A 336 -9.07 2.76 -5.81
N PHE A 337 -7.87 2.53 -5.25
CA PHE A 337 -6.60 2.78 -5.95
C PHE A 337 -5.56 1.72 -5.62
N VAL A 338 -4.81 1.29 -6.63
CA VAL A 338 -3.52 0.63 -6.45
C VAL A 338 -2.46 1.29 -7.33
N THR A 339 -1.26 1.42 -6.77
CA THR A 339 -0.16 2.16 -7.36
C THR A 339 1.17 1.44 -7.14
N SER A 340 2.14 1.66 -8.03
CA SER A 340 3.49 1.09 -7.93
C SER A 340 4.53 2.13 -8.27
N VAL A 341 5.60 2.17 -7.49
CA VAL A 341 6.83 2.94 -7.75
C VAL A 341 8.00 1.98 -7.65
N THR A 342 8.79 1.91 -8.72
CA THR A 342 9.92 0.98 -8.84
C THR A 342 11.17 1.71 -9.32
N LEU A 343 12.29 1.42 -8.70
CA LEU A 343 13.62 1.94 -9.02
C LEU A 343 14.55 0.76 -9.31
N VAL A 344 15.35 0.88 -10.36
CA VAL A 344 16.49 0.00 -10.65
C VAL A 344 17.73 0.87 -10.69
N PRO A 345 18.42 1.07 -9.54
CA PRO A 345 19.50 2.04 -9.44
C PRO A 345 20.65 1.78 -10.42
N GLU A 346 21.03 0.52 -10.64
CA GLU A 346 22.13 0.14 -11.54
C GLU A 346 21.81 0.45 -13.01
N GLU A 347 20.53 0.50 -13.36
CA GLU A 347 20.06 0.85 -14.70
C GLU A 347 19.65 2.33 -14.82
N ASN A 348 19.70 3.08 -13.72
CA ASN A 348 19.13 4.42 -13.63
C ASN A 348 17.72 4.48 -14.25
N LEU A 349 16.90 3.47 -13.89
CA LEU A 349 15.54 3.25 -14.41
C LEU A 349 14.52 3.45 -13.28
N GLY A 350 13.48 4.23 -13.55
CA GLY A 350 12.32 4.42 -12.69
C GLY A 350 11.03 4.10 -13.43
N ILE A 351 10.10 3.42 -12.77
CA ILE A 351 8.79 3.05 -13.33
C ILE A 351 7.72 3.42 -12.32
N ILE A 352 6.71 4.14 -12.77
CA ILE A 352 5.55 4.55 -11.98
C ILE A 352 4.31 4.08 -12.71
N VAL A 353 3.42 3.36 -12.03
CA VAL A 353 2.14 2.92 -12.57
C VAL A 353 1.05 3.16 -11.53
N PHE A 354 0.06 3.96 -11.88
CA PHE A 354 -1.10 4.28 -11.03
C PHE A 354 -2.38 3.81 -11.71
N THR A 355 -3.31 3.26 -10.92
CA THR A 355 -4.63 2.82 -11.40
C THR A 355 -5.72 3.26 -10.42
N ASN A 356 -6.93 3.56 -10.91
CA ASN A 356 -8.07 4.02 -10.12
C ASN A 356 -9.11 2.91 -9.86
N THR A 357 -8.62 1.70 -9.58
CA THR A 357 -9.38 0.63 -8.94
C THR A 357 -8.44 -0.19 -8.05
N ASP A 358 -8.96 -0.69 -6.92
CA ASP A 358 -8.18 -1.43 -5.93
C ASP A 358 -8.07 -2.94 -6.21
N GLN A 359 -8.87 -3.47 -7.14
CA GLN A 359 -8.89 -4.90 -7.45
C GLN A 359 -8.32 -5.21 -8.83
N ASN A 360 -7.04 -4.94 -9.03
CA ASN A 360 -6.32 -5.34 -10.21
C ASN A 360 -4.85 -5.66 -9.90
N SER A 361 -4.21 -6.43 -10.77
CA SER A 361 -2.75 -6.66 -10.75
C SER A 361 -2.09 -6.11 -12.03
N PHE A 362 -2.78 -5.29 -12.80
CA PHE A 362 -2.24 -4.70 -14.01
C PHE A 362 -1.03 -3.79 -13.72
N TYR A 363 -1.07 -3.03 -12.62
CA TYR A 363 0.04 -2.17 -12.20
C TYR A 363 1.34 -2.98 -12.00
N GLU A 364 1.26 -4.18 -11.45
CA GLU A 364 2.40 -5.11 -11.32
C GLU A 364 2.79 -5.72 -12.67
N ALA A 365 1.80 -6.17 -13.45
CA ALA A 365 2.04 -6.75 -14.76
C ALA A 365 2.79 -5.78 -15.69
N LEU A 366 2.37 -4.51 -15.73
CA LEU A 366 3.00 -3.49 -16.55
C LEU A 366 4.41 -3.15 -16.06
N LYS A 367 4.61 -3.09 -14.73
CA LYS A 367 5.94 -2.90 -14.14
C LYS A 367 6.92 -3.98 -14.63
N TRP A 368 6.54 -5.24 -14.54
CA TRP A 368 7.41 -6.36 -14.95
C TRP A 368 7.65 -6.38 -16.46
N GLU A 369 6.66 -6.08 -17.27
CA GLU A 369 6.82 -6.01 -18.74
C GLU A 369 7.83 -4.91 -19.14
N ILE A 370 7.74 -3.74 -18.48
CA ILE A 370 8.69 -2.65 -18.72
C ILE A 370 10.09 -3.04 -18.23
N LEU A 371 10.21 -3.66 -17.04
CA LEU A 371 11.47 -4.14 -16.51
C LEU A 371 12.13 -5.15 -17.46
N ASP A 372 11.39 -6.15 -17.92
CA ASP A 372 11.90 -7.15 -18.84
C ASP A 372 12.38 -6.51 -20.16
N ALA A 373 11.64 -5.55 -20.68
CA ALA A 373 12.03 -4.84 -21.90
C ALA A 373 13.37 -4.09 -21.73
N TYR A 374 13.60 -3.42 -20.60
CA TYR A 374 14.86 -2.71 -20.33
C TYR A 374 16.02 -3.63 -19.95
N LEU A 375 15.74 -4.79 -19.35
CA LEU A 375 16.76 -5.76 -18.95
C LEU A 375 17.08 -6.80 -20.03
N GLY A 376 16.44 -6.69 -21.21
CA GLY A 376 16.66 -7.61 -22.32
C GLY A 376 16.06 -9.01 -22.09
N ASN A 377 15.11 -9.13 -21.19
CA ASN A 377 14.39 -10.37 -20.94
C ASN A 377 13.29 -10.59 -22.01
N PRO A 378 12.83 -11.84 -22.21
CA PRO A 378 11.75 -12.13 -23.15
C PRO A 378 10.43 -11.45 -22.75
N TYR A 379 9.63 -11.03 -23.72
CA TYR A 379 8.24 -10.61 -23.54
C TYR A 379 7.39 -11.76 -22.95
N ARG A 380 6.63 -11.48 -21.90
CA ARG A 380 5.89 -12.49 -21.11
C ARG A 380 4.38 -12.34 -21.17
N ASN A 381 3.87 -11.17 -21.57
CA ASN A 381 2.46 -10.80 -21.47
C ASN A 381 1.92 -10.98 -20.04
N TYR A 382 2.59 -10.36 -19.07
CA TYR A 382 2.25 -10.47 -17.65
C TYR A 382 0.79 -10.12 -17.35
N SER A 383 0.19 -9.17 -18.10
CA SER A 383 -1.21 -8.83 -17.93
C SER A 383 -2.12 -10.04 -18.14
N GLN A 384 -1.87 -10.84 -19.17
CA GLN A 384 -2.67 -12.05 -19.45
C GLN A 384 -2.43 -13.14 -18.38
N VAL A 385 -1.19 -13.30 -17.93
CA VAL A 385 -0.84 -14.28 -16.89
C VAL A 385 -1.53 -13.94 -15.58
N TYR A 386 -1.39 -12.70 -15.10
CA TYR A 386 -1.99 -12.26 -13.85
C TYR A 386 -3.52 -12.21 -13.91
N LEU A 387 -4.09 -11.84 -15.07
CA LEU A 387 -5.53 -11.89 -15.29
C LEU A 387 -6.07 -13.32 -15.16
N GLY A 388 -5.31 -14.32 -15.64
CA GLY A 388 -5.67 -15.72 -15.48
C GLY A 388 -5.77 -16.13 -14.01
N PHE A 389 -4.79 -15.73 -13.19
CA PHE A 389 -4.82 -16.00 -11.74
C PHE A 389 -5.99 -15.27 -11.05
N ALA A 390 -6.14 -13.96 -11.31
CA ALA A 390 -7.22 -13.16 -10.75
C ALA A 390 -8.60 -13.71 -11.13
N SER A 391 -8.81 -14.08 -12.39
CA SER A 391 -10.08 -14.65 -12.86
C SER A 391 -10.40 -15.99 -12.20
N SER A 392 -9.39 -16.85 -12.01
CA SER A 392 -9.57 -18.13 -11.31
C SER A 392 -10.00 -17.93 -9.85
N GLN A 393 -9.33 -17.01 -9.16
CA GLN A 393 -9.65 -16.65 -7.77
C GLN A 393 -11.06 -16.05 -7.67
N ASN A 394 -11.37 -15.04 -8.48
CA ASN A 394 -12.66 -14.36 -8.49
C ASN A 394 -13.81 -15.34 -8.80
N ASN A 395 -13.63 -16.29 -9.73
CA ASN A 395 -14.63 -17.32 -10.02
C ASN A 395 -14.86 -18.26 -8.83
N SER A 396 -13.79 -18.61 -8.11
CA SER A 396 -13.89 -19.44 -6.90
C SER A 396 -14.65 -18.74 -5.78
N GLU A 397 -14.32 -17.46 -5.55
CA GLU A 397 -14.98 -16.62 -4.55
C GLU A 397 -16.45 -16.37 -4.89
N ALA A 398 -16.76 -16.07 -6.16
CA ALA A 398 -18.14 -15.89 -6.62
C ALA A 398 -18.99 -17.17 -6.45
N LYS A 399 -18.42 -18.35 -6.70
CA LYS A 399 -19.13 -19.63 -6.45
C LYS A 399 -19.41 -19.85 -4.96
N LYS A 400 -18.44 -19.55 -4.09
CA LYS A 400 -18.61 -19.64 -2.63
C LYS A 400 -19.67 -18.66 -2.15
N ASP A 401 -19.61 -17.41 -2.61
CA ASP A 401 -20.56 -16.37 -2.25
C ASP A 401 -21.99 -16.74 -2.69
N LYS A 402 -22.15 -17.23 -3.93
CA LYS A 402 -23.44 -17.72 -4.42
C LYS A 402 -24.00 -18.85 -3.58
N ALA A 403 -23.20 -19.84 -3.20
CA ALA A 403 -23.64 -20.94 -2.35
C ALA A 403 -24.11 -20.47 -0.97
N LEU A 404 -23.46 -19.43 -0.40
CA LEU A 404 -23.90 -18.81 0.85
C LEU A 404 -25.24 -18.08 0.67
N GLN A 405 -25.40 -17.31 -0.41
CA GLN A 405 -26.65 -16.60 -0.72
C GLN A 405 -27.79 -17.59 -0.97
N ASP A 406 -27.55 -18.70 -1.70
CA ASP A 406 -28.53 -19.76 -1.92
C ASP A 406 -28.95 -20.39 -0.57
N SER A 407 -28.01 -20.54 0.37
CA SER A 407 -28.30 -21.04 1.73
C SER A 407 -29.14 -20.04 2.53
N VAL A 408 -28.86 -18.74 2.45
CA VAL A 408 -29.66 -17.68 3.08
C VAL A 408 -31.10 -17.69 2.55
N ALA A 409 -31.27 -17.87 1.23
CA ALA A 409 -32.58 -17.89 0.57
C ALA A 409 -33.52 -19.04 1.05
N LEU A 410 -32.95 -20.08 1.65
CA LEU A 410 -33.74 -21.17 2.29
C LEU A 410 -34.28 -20.77 3.66
N HIS A 411 -33.98 -19.57 4.18
CA HIS A 411 -34.37 -19.07 5.49
C HIS A 411 -34.11 -20.07 6.64
N PRO A 412 -32.87 -20.60 6.79
CA PRO A 412 -32.60 -21.61 7.79
C PRO A 412 -32.78 -21.08 9.21
N ALA A 413 -33.29 -21.93 10.09
CA ALA A 413 -33.54 -21.55 11.48
C ALA A 413 -32.21 -21.35 12.23
N THR A 414 -32.14 -20.31 13.05
CA THR A 414 -31.05 -20.10 14.03
C THR A 414 -31.32 -20.96 15.28
N SER A 415 -30.26 -21.30 16.02
CA SER A 415 -30.35 -22.08 17.26
C SER A 415 -31.13 -21.37 18.37
N LEU A 416 -31.16 -20.04 18.34
CA LEU A 416 -31.86 -19.17 19.27
C LEU A 416 -32.69 -18.15 18.48
N PRO A 417 -33.76 -17.56 19.09
CA PRO A 417 -34.44 -16.44 18.46
C PRO A 417 -33.50 -15.30 18.09
N LEU A 418 -33.70 -14.60 16.95
CA LEU A 418 -32.83 -13.54 16.47
C LEU A 418 -32.53 -12.46 17.53
N ALA A 419 -33.52 -12.16 18.38
CA ALA A 419 -33.33 -11.22 19.50
C ALA A 419 -32.26 -11.66 20.51
N ALA A 420 -31.94 -12.95 20.60
CA ALA A 420 -30.87 -13.42 21.52
C ALA A 420 -29.46 -13.01 21.04
N TYR A 421 -29.29 -12.75 19.76
CA TYR A 421 -28.02 -12.31 19.17
C TYR A 421 -27.81 -10.79 19.29
N THR A 422 -28.87 -10.02 19.59
CA THR A 422 -28.74 -8.57 19.83
C THR A 422 -28.02 -8.27 21.14
N GLY A 423 -27.41 -7.10 21.23
CA GLY A 423 -26.76 -6.62 22.44
C GLY A 423 -25.43 -5.96 22.17
N HIS A 424 -24.74 -5.64 23.27
CA HIS A 424 -23.43 -5.01 23.26
C HIS A 424 -22.32 -6.08 23.30
N TYR A 425 -21.33 -5.90 22.44
CA TYR A 425 -20.16 -6.75 22.34
C TYR A 425 -18.90 -5.87 22.42
N PHE A 426 -17.81 -6.43 22.92
CA PHE A 426 -16.59 -5.69 23.18
C PHE A 426 -15.35 -6.51 22.83
N ASN A 427 -14.35 -5.82 22.30
CA ASN A 427 -12.98 -6.30 22.13
C ASN A 427 -12.02 -5.19 22.55
N ASN A 428 -10.94 -5.52 23.28
CA ASN A 428 -9.99 -4.52 23.79
C ASN A 428 -9.33 -3.68 22.70
N LEU A 429 -9.01 -4.29 21.56
CA LEU A 429 -8.39 -3.61 20.43
C LEU A 429 -9.45 -2.87 19.59
N TYR A 430 -10.50 -3.58 19.16
CA TYR A 430 -11.47 -3.08 18.19
C TYR A 430 -12.60 -2.24 18.83
N GLY A 431 -12.67 -2.19 20.15
CA GLY A 431 -13.66 -1.39 20.89
C GLY A 431 -15.04 -2.02 20.94
N ASP A 432 -16.05 -1.15 21.04
CA ASP A 432 -17.45 -1.53 21.17
C ASP A 432 -18.10 -1.85 19.84
N MET A 433 -19.01 -2.84 19.88
CA MET A 433 -19.81 -3.24 18.76
C MET A 433 -21.23 -3.56 19.25
N ASN A 434 -22.24 -3.08 18.56
CA ASN A 434 -23.63 -3.34 18.87
C ASN A 434 -24.31 -4.15 17.76
N VAL A 435 -24.96 -5.25 18.14
CA VAL A 435 -25.88 -5.97 17.24
C VAL A 435 -27.29 -5.54 17.60
N VAL A 436 -27.98 -4.96 16.64
CA VAL A 436 -29.34 -4.39 16.81
C VAL A 436 -30.31 -4.97 15.79
N MET A 437 -31.59 -4.95 16.13
CA MET A 437 -32.68 -5.25 15.18
C MET A 437 -33.18 -3.93 14.59
N GLU A 438 -33.00 -3.73 13.29
CA GLU A 438 -33.48 -2.56 12.56
C GLU A 438 -34.26 -3.03 11.33
N ASN A 439 -35.49 -2.55 11.17
CA ASN A 439 -36.39 -2.92 10.04
C ASN A 439 -36.48 -4.44 9.82
N SER A 440 -36.59 -5.21 10.91
CA SER A 440 -36.65 -6.69 10.92
C SER A 440 -35.34 -7.37 10.44
N GLU A 441 -34.22 -6.64 10.35
CA GLU A 441 -32.91 -7.15 10.01
C GLU A 441 -31.95 -7.03 11.21
N LEU A 442 -31.09 -8.03 11.40
CA LEU A 442 -29.97 -7.90 12.31
C LEU A 442 -28.87 -7.07 11.65
N ARG A 443 -28.42 -6.02 12.34
CA ARG A 443 -27.30 -5.17 11.91
C ARG A 443 -26.25 -5.07 13.01
N MET A 444 -25.00 -5.15 12.59
CA MET A 444 -23.84 -4.98 13.44
C MET A 444 -23.22 -3.60 13.17
N LYS A 445 -23.01 -2.81 14.23
CA LYS A 445 -22.48 -1.44 14.16
C LYS A 445 -21.23 -1.37 15.03
N PHE A 446 -20.15 -0.79 14.48
CA PHE A 446 -18.85 -0.67 15.14
C PHE A 446 -18.63 0.76 15.60
N SER A 447 -18.19 0.96 16.86
CA SER A 447 -18.01 2.30 17.46
C SER A 447 -17.00 3.18 16.69
N HIS A 448 -15.97 2.55 16.14
CA HIS A 448 -14.91 3.28 15.40
C HIS A 448 -15.19 3.43 13.89
N HIS A 449 -16.30 2.88 13.40
CA HIS A 449 -16.74 3.00 11.99
C HIS A 449 -18.19 3.49 11.94
N PRO A 450 -18.50 4.74 12.34
CA PRO A 450 -19.87 5.21 12.54
C PRO A 450 -20.73 5.22 11.26
N ASN A 451 -20.09 5.30 10.09
CA ASN A 451 -20.78 5.33 8.79
C ASN A 451 -20.93 3.94 8.15
N MET A 452 -20.52 2.88 8.85
CA MET A 452 -20.54 1.51 8.37
C MET A 452 -21.41 0.63 9.27
N TYR A 453 -22.14 -0.28 8.66
CA TYR A 453 -22.79 -1.38 9.34
C TYR A 453 -22.60 -2.68 8.56
N ALA A 454 -22.78 -3.81 9.22
CA ALA A 454 -22.83 -5.12 8.58
C ALA A 454 -24.23 -5.72 8.76
N LYS A 455 -24.87 -6.14 7.66
CA LYS A 455 -26.15 -6.89 7.68
C LYS A 455 -25.85 -8.36 7.94
N LEU A 456 -26.61 -9.00 8.83
CA LEU A 456 -26.49 -10.40 9.19
C LEU A 456 -27.71 -11.18 8.72
N GLU A 457 -27.50 -12.24 7.93
CA GLU A 457 -28.53 -13.12 7.40
C GLU A 457 -28.23 -14.57 7.82
N ALA A 458 -29.21 -15.28 8.39
CA ALA A 458 -29.00 -16.60 8.98
C ALA A 458 -28.55 -17.64 7.94
N LEU A 459 -27.53 -18.42 8.30
CA LEU A 459 -27.03 -19.59 7.56
C LEU A 459 -27.36 -20.92 8.26
N GLY A 460 -28.16 -20.84 9.32
CA GLY A 460 -28.51 -21.96 10.19
C GLY A 460 -27.58 -22.11 11.38
N GLY A 461 -28.13 -22.66 12.46
CA GLY A 461 -27.41 -22.76 13.74
C GLY A 461 -27.06 -21.37 14.30
N ASN A 462 -25.79 -21.13 14.55
CA ASN A 462 -25.30 -19.86 15.09
C ASN A 462 -24.39 -19.13 14.08
N ARG A 463 -24.54 -19.37 12.80
CA ARG A 463 -23.75 -18.76 11.74
C ARG A 463 -24.57 -17.78 10.92
N PHE A 464 -23.97 -16.68 10.56
CA PHE A 464 -24.60 -15.65 9.73
C PHE A 464 -23.71 -15.31 8.52
N TYR A 465 -24.33 -15.19 7.37
CA TYR A 465 -23.76 -14.52 6.21
C TYR A 465 -23.82 -13.01 6.46
N VAL A 466 -22.72 -12.34 6.26
CA VAL A 466 -22.55 -10.94 6.60
C VAL A 466 -22.15 -10.16 5.37
N SER A 467 -22.84 -9.06 5.12
CA SER A 467 -22.55 -8.10 4.05
C SER A 467 -22.31 -6.73 4.68
N PHE A 468 -21.12 -6.18 4.48
CA PHE A 468 -20.81 -4.82 4.92
C PHE A 468 -21.45 -3.79 3.98
N SER A 469 -21.90 -2.65 4.55
CA SER A 469 -22.43 -1.52 3.79
C SER A 469 -21.35 -0.80 2.96
N ASP A 470 -20.09 -0.90 3.38
CA ASP A 470 -18.93 -0.47 2.60
C ASP A 470 -18.32 -1.70 1.89
N PRO A 471 -18.29 -1.72 0.54
CA PRO A 471 -17.78 -2.83 -0.25
C PRO A 471 -16.35 -3.26 0.06
N ILE A 472 -15.51 -2.36 0.57
CA ILE A 472 -14.10 -2.63 0.91
C ILE A 472 -13.95 -3.70 1.99
N PHE A 473 -14.89 -3.77 2.93
CA PHE A 473 -14.86 -4.78 3.98
C PHE A 473 -15.43 -6.13 3.51
N SER A 474 -15.98 -6.17 2.29
CA SER A 474 -16.45 -7.36 1.59
C SER A 474 -17.62 -8.07 2.31
N LYS A 475 -17.63 -9.38 2.23
CA LYS A 475 -18.63 -10.28 2.79
C LYS A 475 -17.92 -11.39 3.56
N ALA A 476 -18.57 -11.95 4.58
CA ALA A 476 -17.98 -12.97 5.41
C ALA A 476 -19.03 -13.90 6.05
N VAL A 477 -18.56 -14.90 6.76
CA VAL A 477 -19.42 -15.72 7.64
C VAL A 477 -18.98 -15.48 9.08
N PHE A 478 -19.92 -15.01 9.92
CA PHE A 478 -19.66 -14.79 11.33
C PHE A 478 -20.32 -15.88 12.16
N PRO A 479 -19.54 -16.74 12.84
CA PRO A 479 -20.05 -17.67 13.84
C PRO A 479 -20.24 -16.96 15.18
N PHE A 480 -21.43 -17.07 15.76
CA PHE A 480 -21.69 -16.67 17.14
C PHE A 480 -21.42 -17.85 18.08
N LYS A 481 -20.82 -17.54 19.20
CA LYS A 481 -20.56 -18.49 20.27
C LYS A 481 -21.79 -18.55 21.19
N VAL A 482 -22.28 -19.75 21.42
CA VAL A 482 -23.44 -20.02 22.32
C VAL A 482 -23.01 -21.00 23.38
N GLU A 483 -23.18 -20.64 24.64
CA GLU A 483 -22.90 -21.47 25.82
C GLU A 483 -24.11 -21.48 26.75
N ASN A 484 -24.53 -22.64 27.18
CA ASN A 484 -25.67 -22.82 28.09
C ASN A 484 -26.96 -22.09 27.60
N GLY A 485 -27.22 -22.13 26.29
CA GLY A 485 -28.41 -21.47 25.69
C GLY A 485 -28.34 -19.95 25.61
N LYS A 486 -27.15 -19.34 25.80
CA LYS A 486 -26.94 -17.90 25.73
C LYS A 486 -25.80 -17.57 24.73
N VAL A 487 -25.97 -16.51 23.98
CA VAL A 487 -24.91 -15.97 23.11
C VAL A 487 -23.86 -15.30 24.00
N THR A 488 -22.59 -15.74 23.86
CA THR A 488 -21.45 -15.22 24.66
C THR A 488 -20.46 -14.44 23.83
N GLY A 489 -20.48 -14.53 22.48
CA GLY A 489 -19.56 -13.80 21.64
C GLY A 489 -19.81 -14.03 20.14
N VAL A 490 -18.98 -13.40 19.33
CA VAL A 490 -18.98 -13.58 17.87
C VAL A 490 -17.56 -13.41 17.32
N THR A 491 -17.20 -14.24 16.34
CA THR A 491 -15.95 -14.08 15.58
C THR A 491 -16.23 -13.23 14.35
N VAL A 492 -15.46 -12.14 14.22
CA VAL A 492 -15.53 -11.18 13.11
C VAL A 492 -14.33 -11.36 12.20
N LYS A 493 -14.53 -11.28 10.89
CA LYS A 493 -13.49 -11.28 9.85
C LYS A 493 -13.88 -10.30 8.76
N VAL A 494 -12.98 -9.36 8.46
CA VAL A 494 -13.10 -8.44 7.32
C VAL A 494 -12.28 -8.93 6.12
N ALA A 495 -12.36 -8.22 5.00
CA ALA A 495 -11.57 -8.54 3.80
C ALA A 495 -10.06 -8.57 4.10
N ASP A 496 -9.34 -9.48 3.46
CA ASP A 496 -7.89 -9.61 3.59
C ASP A 496 -7.12 -8.35 3.15
N PHE A 497 -7.72 -7.52 2.32
CA PHE A 497 -7.19 -6.19 1.98
C PHE A 497 -7.02 -5.29 3.21
N VAL A 498 -7.87 -5.46 4.23
CA VAL A 498 -7.82 -4.70 5.47
C VAL A 498 -7.09 -5.47 6.57
N GLU A 499 -7.48 -6.73 6.83
CA GLU A 499 -6.85 -7.53 7.88
C GLU A 499 -7.00 -9.03 7.65
N TYR A 500 -5.91 -9.80 7.83
CA TYR A 500 -5.91 -11.25 7.63
C TYR A 500 -6.54 -12.04 8.79
N ASN A 501 -6.47 -11.52 10.02
CA ASN A 501 -6.86 -12.29 11.20
C ASN A 501 -8.36 -12.14 11.51
N PRO A 502 -9.01 -13.23 11.94
CA PRO A 502 -10.29 -13.13 12.65
C PRO A 502 -10.05 -12.69 14.10
N TYR A 503 -11.07 -12.09 14.73
CA TYR A 503 -11.03 -11.66 16.12
C TYR A 503 -12.35 -11.85 16.82
N GLU A 504 -12.29 -12.07 18.13
CA GLU A 504 -13.46 -12.36 18.94
C GLU A 504 -13.95 -11.11 19.67
N PHE A 505 -15.25 -10.86 19.59
CA PHE A 505 -15.96 -9.93 20.44
C PHE A 505 -16.75 -10.70 21.47
N VAL A 506 -16.60 -10.32 22.75
CA VAL A 506 -17.32 -10.94 23.88
C VAL A 506 -18.59 -10.16 24.13
N LYS A 507 -19.72 -10.85 24.27
CA LYS A 507 -21.01 -10.22 24.65
C LYS A 507 -20.96 -9.79 26.11
N LYS A 508 -21.38 -8.55 26.39
CA LYS A 508 -21.42 -7.95 27.74
C LYS A 508 -22.81 -7.98 28.32
#